data_b017bccaab6227e87df578a057ae4262
#
_entry.id   b017bccaab6227e87df578a057ae4262
#
_cell.length_a   1.000
_cell.length_b   1.000
_cell.length_c   1.000
_cell.angle_alpha   90.00
_cell.angle_beta   90.00
_cell.angle_gamma   90.00
#
_symmetry.space_group_name_H-M   'P 1'
#
loop_
_entity.id
_entity.type
_entity.pdbx_description
1 polymer ?
#
loop_
_entity_poly.entity_id
_entity_poly.type
_entity_poly.pdbx_seq_one_letter_code
_entity_poly.pdbx_strand_id
1 'polypeptide(L)'
;MTVPPHLPETVLAALGHSLTPTEALNLAIAAAESSRGCTTPNPPAGAVILDSAGYVRGIGATQPPGGPHAEIQALRMAGKHTVGGTAVVTLEPCNKWGRTGPCSHALAAAGISHLYYAVADETSFKGGAQYLSKQGIHCVQFDSARQKQVKAEGLGAWLHKQKTGHPRVTVKMASSLDGFSAAADGTSQWITGEDARSDAHLERSRVDAIIVGTGTFLADNPSLTARRADGTLYPHQPHRYVIGTRPIPGETVVSR
;
A
#
# COMPACT_ATOMS: atom_id res chain seq x y z
N MET A 1 -9.49 5.69 15.08
CA MET A 1 -8.14 6.26 14.80
C MET A 1 -7.35 5.20 14.06
N THR A 2 -6.92 5.48 12.85
CA THR A 2 -6.04 4.57 12.09
C THR A 2 -4.64 4.62 12.70
N VAL A 3 -4.12 3.47 13.12
CA VAL A 3 -2.74 3.35 13.61
C VAL A 3 -1.81 3.63 12.42
N PRO A 4 -0.80 4.50 12.56
CA PRO A 4 0.17 4.73 11.48
C PRO A 4 0.82 3.40 11.07
N PRO A 5 1.00 3.14 9.77
CA PRO A 5 1.70 1.94 9.34
C PRO A 5 3.13 1.97 9.87
N HIS A 6 3.50 0.94 10.62
CA HIS A 6 4.89 0.70 11.00
C HIS A 6 5.57 -0.09 9.90
N LEU A 7 6.74 0.37 9.48
CA LEU A 7 7.57 -0.38 8.54
C LEU A 7 7.92 -1.74 9.15
N PRO A 8 7.79 -2.86 8.39
CA PRO A 8 8.19 -4.17 8.87
C PRO A 8 9.69 -4.20 9.26
N GLU A 9 10.04 -5.00 10.25
CA GLU A 9 11.45 -5.17 10.66
C GLU A 9 12.34 -5.62 9.51
N THR A 10 11.82 -6.48 8.62
CA THR A 10 12.51 -6.93 7.41
C THR A 10 12.84 -5.79 6.45
N VAL A 11 12.01 -4.75 6.40
CA VAL A 11 12.26 -3.53 5.63
C VAL A 11 13.30 -2.65 6.33
N LEU A 12 13.18 -2.47 7.64
CA LEU A 12 14.11 -1.67 8.44
C LEU A 12 15.52 -2.30 8.52
N ALA A 13 15.64 -3.61 8.42
CA ALA A 13 16.93 -4.32 8.39
C ALA A 13 17.83 -3.91 7.23
N ALA A 14 17.28 -3.31 6.16
CA ALA A 14 18.06 -2.81 5.04
C ALA A 14 18.82 -1.51 5.34
N LEU A 15 18.55 -0.82 6.46
CA LEU A 15 19.26 0.41 6.84
C LEU A 15 20.75 0.16 6.99
N GLY A 16 21.56 1.02 6.36
CA GLY A 16 23.02 0.92 6.35
C GLY A 16 23.58 -0.08 5.34
N HIS A 17 22.75 -0.79 4.57
CA HIS A 17 23.20 -1.63 3.46
C HIS A 17 23.31 -0.81 2.19
N SER A 18 24.31 -1.12 1.34
CA SER A 18 24.46 -0.52 0.02
C SER A 18 23.54 -1.24 -0.98
N LEU A 19 22.72 -0.47 -1.69
CA LEU A 19 21.77 -0.98 -2.67
C LEU A 19 21.90 -0.23 -4.01
N THR A 20 21.68 -0.95 -5.10
CA THR A 20 21.40 -0.34 -6.40
C THR A 20 20.01 0.32 -6.40
N PRO A 21 19.73 1.26 -7.32
CA PRO A 21 18.38 1.83 -7.44
C PRO A 21 17.28 0.79 -7.65
N THR A 22 17.58 -0.32 -8.33
CA THR A 22 16.62 -1.42 -8.55
C THR A 22 16.29 -2.18 -7.26
N GLU A 23 17.31 -2.47 -6.44
CA GLU A 23 17.10 -3.13 -5.14
C GLU A 23 16.38 -2.17 -4.17
N ALA A 24 16.73 -0.90 -4.20
CA ALA A 24 16.03 0.13 -3.43
C ALA A 24 14.56 0.30 -3.85
N LEU A 25 14.23 0.08 -5.13
CA LEU A 25 12.83 0.05 -5.58
C LEU A 25 12.07 -1.12 -4.95
N ASN A 26 12.65 -2.32 -4.90
CA ASN A 26 12.01 -3.46 -4.22
C ASN A 26 11.75 -3.16 -2.74
N LEU A 27 12.68 -2.48 -2.09
CA LEU A 27 12.52 -2.04 -0.70
C LEU A 27 11.41 -0.97 -0.57
N ALA A 28 11.34 -0.02 -1.51
CA ALA A 28 10.27 0.98 -1.55
C ALA A 28 8.88 0.34 -1.77
N ILE A 29 8.79 -0.71 -2.60
CA ILE A 29 7.57 -1.49 -2.81
C ILE A 29 7.16 -2.17 -1.49
N ALA A 30 8.08 -2.83 -0.81
CA ALA A 30 7.80 -3.48 0.47
C ALA A 30 7.34 -2.47 1.54
N ALA A 31 7.91 -1.27 1.55
CA ALA A 31 7.46 -0.19 2.41
C ALA A 31 6.03 0.26 2.04
N ALA A 32 5.73 0.43 0.74
CA ALA A 32 4.40 0.80 0.26
C ALA A 32 3.33 -0.22 0.67
N GLU A 33 3.64 -1.53 0.57
CA GLU A 33 2.74 -2.61 0.97
C GLU A 33 2.29 -2.51 2.44
N SER A 34 3.16 -2.02 3.34
CA SER A 34 2.82 -1.83 4.75
C SER A 34 1.76 -0.75 4.99
N SER A 35 1.53 0.13 4.01
CA SER A 35 0.57 1.24 4.08
C SER A 35 -0.75 0.97 3.35
N ARG A 36 -0.89 -0.18 2.66
CA ARG A 36 -2.15 -0.54 1.99
C ARG A 36 -3.31 -0.63 2.99
N GLY A 37 -4.47 -0.15 2.55
CA GLY A 37 -5.70 -0.14 3.33
C GLY A 37 -5.85 1.07 4.27
N CYS A 38 -4.77 1.78 4.63
CA CYS A 38 -4.87 2.89 5.59
C CYS A 38 -4.57 4.28 5.00
N THR A 39 -4.29 4.39 3.71
CA THR A 39 -3.90 5.67 3.08
C THR A 39 -5.01 6.36 2.30
N THR A 40 -6.12 5.68 2.02
CA THR A 40 -7.23 6.23 1.20
C THR A 40 -7.69 7.60 1.73
N PRO A 41 -7.80 8.63 0.86
CA PRO A 41 -7.75 8.59 -0.61
C PRO A 41 -6.34 8.72 -1.24
N ASN A 42 -5.27 8.81 -0.44
CA ASN A 42 -3.90 8.94 -0.92
C ASN A 42 -3.37 7.60 -1.46
N PRO A 43 -2.39 7.64 -2.41
CA PRO A 43 -1.75 6.42 -2.89
C PRO A 43 -0.91 5.75 -1.78
N PRO A 44 -0.91 4.42 -1.66
CA PRO A 44 0.06 3.70 -0.85
C PRO A 44 1.42 3.70 -1.57
N ALA A 45 2.22 4.74 -1.36
CA ALA A 45 3.53 4.89 -1.96
C ALA A 45 4.63 4.56 -0.96
N GLY A 46 5.80 4.16 -1.49
CA GLY A 46 7.02 3.92 -0.74
C GLY A 46 8.19 4.72 -1.30
N ALA A 47 9.13 5.07 -0.43
CA ALA A 47 10.31 5.82 -0.76
C ALA A 47 11.54 5.30 -0.01
N VAL A 48 12.67 5.31 -0.66
CA VAL A 48 13.99 4.99 -0.09
C VAL A 48 14.95 6.13 -0.42
N ILE A 49 15.72 6.55 0.56
CA ILE A 49 16.82 7.50 0.38
C ILE A 49 18.13 6.74 0.54
N LEU A 50 18.94 6.78 -0.50
CA LEU A 50 20.35 6.35 -0.48
C LEU A 50 21.24 7.58 -0.31
N ASP A 51 22.31 7.46 0.46
CA ASP A 51 23.34 8.51 0.47
C ASP A 51 24.18 8.52 -0.82
N SER A 52 25.13 9.44 -0.92
CA SER A 52 26.01 9.58 -2.10
C SER A 52 26.89 8.35 -2.37
N ALA A 53 27.04 7.44 -1.41
CA ALA A 53 27.78 6.18 -1.53
C ALA A 53 26.85 4.97 -1.77
N GLY A 54 25.53 5.17 -1.89
CA GLY A 54 24.54 4.13 -2.17
C GLY A 54 24.02 3.39 -0.94
N TYR A 55 24.34 3.83 0.27
CA TYR A 55 23.81 3.21 1.50
C TYR A 55 22.41 3.69 1.83
N VAL A 56 21.52 2.80 2.24
CA VAL A 56 20.16 3.11 2.69
C VAL A 56 20.22 3.94 3.99
N ARG A 57 19.68 5.16 3.95
CA ARG A 57 19.64 6.10 5.08
C ARG A 57 18.23 6.42 5.54
N GLY A 58 17.24 6.21 4.67
CA GLY A 58 15.87 6.45 5.04
C GLY A 58 14.91 5.62 4.22
N ILE A 59 13.85 5.18 4.87
CA ILE A 59 12.76 4.42 4.26
C ILE A 59 11.45 5.05 4.72
N GLY A 60 10.50 5.18 3.83
CA GLY A 60 9.21 5.78 4.15
C GLY A 60 8.06 5.11 3.41
N ALA A 61 6.90 5.14 4.04
CA ALA A 61 5.63 4.74 3.46
C ALA A 61 4.59 5.84 3.69
N THR A 62 3.66 6.03 2.76
CA THR A 62 2.58 7.00 2.92
C THR A 62 1.82 6.75 4.22
N GLN A 63 1.62 7.79 5.00
CA GLN A 63 0.85 7.72 6.25
C GLN A 63 -0.65 7.93 5.99
N PRO A 64 -1.52 7.59 6.95
CA PRO A 64 -2.94 7.92 6.89
C PRO A 64 -3.20 9.38 6.51
N PRO A 65 -4.38 9.71 5.96
CA PRO A 65 -4.71 11.06 5.51
C PRO A 65 -4.44 12.14 6.56
N GLY A 66 -3.67 13.15 6.16
CA GLY A 66 -3.16 14.21 7.05
C GLY A 66 -1.73 13.97 7.54
N GLY A 67 -1.23 12.75 7.43
CA GLY A 67 0.16 12.41 7.70
C GLY A 67 1.08 12.67 6.50
N PRO A 68 2.41 12.55 6.71
CA PRO A 68 3.40 12.78 5.66
C PRO A 68 3.36 11.70 4.57
N HIS A 69 3.75 12.10 3.36
CA HIS A 69 4.00 11.18 2.26
C HIS A 69 5.29 10.36 2.50
N ALA A 70 5.46 9.30 1.73
CA ALA A 70 6.59 8.37 1.85
C ALA A 70 7.95 9.09 1.76
N GLU A 71 8.09 10.01 0.82
CA GLU A 71 9.32 10.78 0.60
C GLU A 71 9.70 11.61 1.83
N ILE A 72 8.71 12.26 2.47
CA ILE A 72 8.93 13.09 3.66
C ILE A 72 9.37 12.23 4.84
N GLN A 73 8.80 11.02 4.99
CA GLN A 73 9.22 10.07 6.01
C GLN A 73 10.67 9.60 5.78
N ALA A 74 10.98 9.19 4.56
CA ALA A 74 12.31 8.73 4.19
C ALA A 74 13.37 9.84 4.37
N LEU A 75 13.07 11.09 3.98
CA LEU A 75 13.94 12.24 4.18
C LEU A 75 14.18 12.53 5.67
N ARG A 76 13.14 12.49 6.50
CA ARG A 76 13.26 12.69 7.96
C ARG A 76 14.17 11.63 8.60
N MET A 77 14.02 10.37 8.18
CA MET A 77 14.86 9.28 8.67
C MET A 77 16.32 9.43 8.21
N ALA A 78 16.55 9.81 6.95
CA ALA A 78 17.89 9.99 6.38
C ALA A 78 18.64 11.20 6.98
N GLY A 79 17.91 12.24 7.41
CA GLY A 79 18.49 13.43 8.02
C GLY A 79 19.56 14.08 7.13
N LYS A 80 20.74 14.32 7.66
CA LYS A 80 21.87 14.98 6.97
C LYS A 80 22.48 14.14 5.83
N HIS A 81 22.13 12.85 5.72
CA HIS A 81 22.68 11.94 4.70
C HIS A 81 22.00 12.06 3.34
N THR A 82 21.09 13.01 3.16
CA THR A 82 20.37 13.23 1.89
C THR A 82 21.21 13.97 0.83
N VAL A 83 22.16 14.79 1.25
CA VAL A 83 22.93 15.65 0.34
C VAL A 83 23.76 14.83 -0.64
N GLY A 84 23.58 15.09 -1.94
CA GLY A 84 24.21 14.33 -3.02
C GLY A 84 23.67 12.92 -3.20
N GLY A 85 22.65 12.54 -2.43
CA GLY A 85 22.06 11.21 -2.41
C GLY A 85 21.05 10.95 -3.52
N THR A 86 20.46 9.78 -3.46
CA THR A 86 19.47 9.28 -4.43
C THR A 86 18.14 9.01 -3.73
N ALA A 87 17.05 9.53 -4.29
CA ALA A 87 15.69 9.15 -3.91
C ALA A 87 15.16 8.09 -4.88
N VAL A 88 14.63 6.99 -4.36
CA VAL A 88 13.96 5.94 -5.13
C VAL A 88 12.52 5.81 -4.65
N VAL A 89 11.55 6.02 -5.53
CA VAL A 89 10.13 6.10 -5.17
C VAL A 89 9.24 5.26 -6.08
N THR A 90 8.16 4.74 -5.53
CA THR A 90 7.21 3.93 -6.31
C THR A 90 6.31 4.77 -7.22
N LEU A 91 6.01 6.01 -6.83
CA LEU A 91 5.20 6.97 -7.58
C LEU A 91 5.98 8.28 -7.74
N GLU A 92 5.82 8.95 -8.87
CA GLU A 92 6.42 10.27 -9.12
C GLU A 92 6.08 11.25 -7.97
N PRO A 93 7.07 11.98 -7.41
CA PRO A 93 6.82 12.92 -6.32
C PRO A 93 5.81 13.99 -6.70
N CYS A 94 4.87 14.27 -5.83
CA CYS A 94 3.87 15.29 -6.06
C CYS A 94 4.50 16.70 -6.20
N ASN A 95 3.91 17.55 -7.06
CA ASN A 95 4.41 18.91 -7.35
C ASN A 95 3.36 20.01 -7.13
N LYS A 96 2.34 19.73 -6.34
CA LYS A 96 1.29 20.69 -6.04
C LYS A 96 1.09 20.81 -4.54
N TRP A 97 0.83 22.02 -4.07
CA TRP A 97 0.40 22.28 -2.71
C TRP A 97 -0.96 21.64 -2.45
N GLY A 98 -0.99 20.77 -1.46
CA GLY A 98 -2.19 20.13 -0.94
C GLY A 98 -2.33 20.41 0.56
N ARG A 99 -2.66 19.39 1.35
CA ARG A 99 -2.64 19.47 2.82
C ARG A 99 -1.22 19.63 3.37
N THR A 100 -0.24 19.11 2.63
CA THR A 100 1.20 19.24 2.88
C THR A 100 1.87 19.90 1.69
N GLY A 101 3.10 20.41 1.87
CA GLY A 101 3.90 20.92 0.75
C GLY A 101 4.30 19.81 -0.22
N PRO A 102 4.63 20.15 -1.48
CA PRO A 102 4.98 19.17 -2.50
C PRO A 102 6.28 18.42 -2.17
N CYS A 103 6.28 17.10 -2.36
CA CYS A 103 7.45 16.26 -2.09
C CYS A 103 8.63 16.59 -2.99
N SER A 104 8.39 17.02 -4.23
CA SER A 104 9.43 17.49 -5.16
C SER A 104 10.25 18.65 -4.58
N HIS A 105 9.58 19.61 -3.94
CA HIS A 105 10.28 20.73 -3.29
C HIS A 105 11.10 20.27 -2.07
N ALA A 106 10.56 19.34 -1.27
CA ALA A 106 11.27 18.78 -0.13
C ALA A 106 12.53 18.00 -0.55
N LEU A 107 12.45 17.21 -1.62
CA LEU A 107 13.57 16.47 -2.19
C LEU A 107 14.67 17.43 -2.69
N ALA A 108 14.29 18.48 -3.41
CA ALA A 108 15.23 19.49 -3.86
C ALA A 108 15.92 20.21 -2.68
N ALA A 109 15.15 20.65 -1.69
CA ALA A 109 15.65 21.32 -0.50
C ALA A 109 16.58 20.42 0.35
N ALA A 110 16.37 19.09 0.31
CA ALA A 110 17.21 18.11 0.97
C ALA A 110 18.54 17.84 0.26
N GLY A 111 18.78 18.43 -0.91
CA GLY A 111 20.02 18.28 -1.67
C GLY A 111 20.17 16.93 -2.37
N ILE A 112 19.06 16.26 -2.69
CA ILE A 112 19.06 15.01 -3.50
C ILE A 112 19.64 15.33 -4.88
N SER A 113 20.51 14.46 -5.40
CA SER A 113 21.12 14.59 -6.74
C SER A 113 20.46 13.73 -7.82
N HIS A 114 19.86 12.60 -7.42
CA HIS A 114 19.21 11.65 -8.34
C HIS A 114 17.82 11.27 -7.83
N LEU A 115 16.87 11.22 -8.76
CA LEU A 115 15.54 10.65 -8.53
C LEU A 115 15.32 9.47 -9.45
N TYR A 116 14.98 8.32 -8.90
CA TYR A 116 14.42 7.19 -9.63
C TYR A 116 12.96 6.99 -9.23
N TYR A 117 12.04 6.96 -10.20
CA TYR A 117 10.62 6.74 -9.93
C TYR A 117 10.04 5.69 -10.86
N ALA A 118 9.10 4.89 -10.38
CA ALA A 118 8.53 3.83 -11.18
C ALA A 118 7.31 4.32 -12.00
N VAL A 119 6.27 4.78 -11.35
CA VAL A 119 5.02 5.17 -12.00
C VAL A 119 4.93 6.69 -12.06
N ALA A 120 4.60 7.24 -13.22
CA ALA A 120 4.32 8.67 -13.37
C ALA A 120 2.97 9.01 -12.67
N ASP A 121 2.89 10.17 -12.06
CA ASP A 121 1.63 10.69 -11.52
C ASP A 121 0.83 11.35 -12.64
N GLU A 122 -0.30 10.74 -13.00
CA GLU A 122 -1.23 11.28 -14.01
C GLU A 122 -2.31 12.19 -13.42
N THR A 123 -2.29 12.43 -12.11
CA THR A 123 -3.26 13.27 -11.42
C THR A 123 -2.97 14.77 -11.58
N SER A 124 -3.75 15.59 -10.91
CA SER A 124 -3.49 17.05 -10.86
C SER A 124 -2.24 17.41 -10.04
N PHE A 125 -1.58 16.44 -9.39
CA PHE A 125 -0.37 16.62 -8.59
C PHE A 125 0.92 16.28 -9.34
N LYS A 126 0.83 15.88 -10.61
CA LYS A 126 1.92 15.52 -11.51
C LYS A 126 2.98 16.62 -11.70
N GLY A 127 4.11 16.24 -12.27
CA GLY A 127 5.18 17.15 -12.74
C GLY A 127 6.33 17.30 -11.75
N GLY A 128 6.42 16.44 -10.75
CA GLY A 128 7.52 16.47 -9.78
C GLY A 128 8.86 16.15 -10.38
N ALA A 129 8.94 15.17 -11.27
CA ALA A 129 10.18 14.83 -11.98
C ALA A 129 10.63 16.00 -12.88
N GLN A 130 9.69 16.65 -13.57
CA GLN A 130 10.01 17.82 -14.40
C GLN A 130 10.52 19.00 -13.55
N TYR A 131 9.89 19.26 -12.41
CA TYR A 131 10.35 20.29 -11.47
C TYR A 131 11.76 19.99 -10.99
N LEU A 132 12.01 18.76 -10.52
CA LEU A 132 13.32 18.34 -10.00
C LEU A 132 14.41 18.42 -11.07
N SER A 133 14.12 18.03 -12.31
CA SER A 133 15.06 18.17 -13.43
C SER A 133 15.45 19.63 -13.68
N LYS A 134 14.51 20.58 -13.55
CA LYS A 134 14.80 22.02 -13.66
C LYS A 134 15.64 22.54 -12.49
N GLN A 135 15.65 21.85 -11.36
CA GLN A 135 16.54 22.12 -10.22
C GLN A 135 17.93 21.44 -10.36
N GLY A 136 18.23 20.81 -11.49
CA GLY A 136 19.49 20.14 -11.74
C GLY A 136 19.58 18.70 -11.19
N ILE A 137 18.47 18.14 -10.72
CA ILE A 137 18.41 16.76 -10.22
C ILE A 137 18.22 15.80 -11.41
N HIS A 138 19.06 14.75 -11.48
CA HIS A 138 18.95 13.73 -12.53
C HIS A 138 17.76 12.81 -12.25
N CYS A 139 16.72 12.90 -13.09
CA CYS A 139 15.49 12.13 -12.94
C CYS A 139 15.42 10.99 -13.96
N VAL A 140 15.22 9.76 -13.48
CA VAL A 140 15.12 8.55 -14.30
C VAL A 140 13.82 7.82 -13.95
N GLN A 141 13.00 7.53 -14.96
CA GLN A 141 11.87 6.64 -14.80
C GLN A 141 12.32 5.20 -15.03
N PHE A 142 11.89 4.29 -14.16
CA PHE A 142 12.13 2.86 -14.36
C PHE A 142 11.43 2.32 -15.61
N ASP A 143 11.94 1.22 -16.11
CA ASP A 143 11.40 0.51 -17.28
C ASP A 143 9.97 -0.03 -17.05
N SER A 144 9.36 -0.50 -18.15
CA SER A 144 7.98 -0.99 -18.13
C SER A 144 7.77 -2.23 -17.24
N ALA A 145 8.80 -3.05 -17.05
CA ALA A 145 8.71 -4.24 -16.20
C ALA A 145 8.60 -3.83 -14.72
N ARG A 146 9.42 -2.88 -14.28
CA ARG A 146 9.39 -2.32 -12.92
C ARG A 146 8.11 -1.53 -12.65
N GLN A 147 7.63 -0.78 -13.66
CA GLN A 147 6.34 -0.10 -13.56
C GLN A 147 5.18 -1.09 -13.35
N LYS A 148 5.17 -2.21 -14.10
CA LYS A 148 4.18 -3.28 -13.94
C LYS A 148 4.24 -3.90 -12.54
N GLN A 149 5.43 -4.15 -12.02
CA GLN A 149 5.64 -4.67 -10.67
C GLN A 149 5.00 -3.74 -9.63
N VAL A 150 5.33 -2.46 -9.62
CA VAL A 150 4.78 -1.47 -8.68
C VAL A 150 3.26 -1.37 -8.78
N LYS A 151 2.71 -1.41 -10.01
CA LYS A 151 1.26 -1.40 -10.24
C LYS A 151 0.57 -2.66 -9.71
N ALA A 152 1.23 -3.81 -9.78
CA ALA A 152 0.67 -5.07 -9.28
C ALA A 152 0.69 -5.14 -7.74
N GLU A 153 1.77 -4.72 -7.11
CA GLU A 153 2.06 -4.94 -5.70
C GLU A 153 1.59 -3.81 -4.75
N GLY A 154 1.15 -2.66 -5.23
CA GLY A 154 0.75 -1.58 -4.34
C GLY A 154 -0.23 -0.60 -4.93
N LEU A 155 0.18 0.10 -5.98
CA LEU A 155 -0.55 1.23 -6.53
C LEU A 155 -1.78 0.85 -7.37
N GLY A 156 -1.96 -0.42 -7.76
CA GLY A 156 -2.94 -0.83 -8.77
C GLY A 156 -4.39 -0.44 -8.45
N ALA A 157 -4.82 -0.58 -7.22
CA ALA A 157 -6.18 -0.21 -6.83
C ALA A 157 -6.40 1.31 -6.89
N TRP A 158 -5.42 2.09 -6.40
CA TRP A 158 -5.47 3.55 -6.45
C TRP A 158 -5.45 4.06 -7.90
N LEU A 159 -4.53 3.57 -8.73
CA LEU A 159 -4.46 3.92 -10.15
C LEU A 159 -5.74 3.57 -10.91
N HIS A 160 -6.33 2.40 -10.63
CA HIS A 160 -7.62 2.02 -11.20
C HIS A 160 -8.70 3.05 -10.88
N LYS A 161 -8.81 3.46 -9.62
CA LYS A 161 -9.75 4.49 -9.19
C LYS A 161 -9.49 5.85 -9.86
N GLN A 162 -8.21 6.27 -9.96
CA GLN A 162 -7.88 7.53 -10.64
C GLN A 162 -8.29 7.52 -12.11
N LYS A 163 -8.09 6.39 -12.79
CA LYS A 163 -8.41 6.23 -14.22
C LYS A 163 -9.89 6.07 -14.51
N THR A 164 -10.62 5.34 -13.66
CA THR A 164 -12.01 4.92 -13.95
C THR A 164 -13.06 5.65 -13.11
N GLY A 165 -12.65 6.27 -11.99
CA GLY A 165 -13.57 6.81 -10.99
C GLY A 165 -14.20 5.73 -10.09
N HIS A 166 -13.96 4.44 -10.37
CA HIS A 166 -14.56 3.31 -9.65
C HIS A 166 -13.53 2.58 -8.76
N PRO A 167 -13.97 1.94 -7.65
CA PRO A 167 -13.10 1.11 -6.84
C PRO A 167 -12.67 -0.14 -7.62
N ARG A 168 -11.46 -0.63 -7.33
CA ARG A 168 -11.03 -1.97 -7.79
C ARG A 168 -11.71 -3.02 -6.93
N VAL A 169 -12.47 -3.92 -7.56
CA VAL A 169 -13.13 -5.04 -6.90
C VAL A 169 -12.28 -6.29 -7.06
N THR A 170 -12.02 -6.98 -5.96
CA THR A 170 -11.38 -8.29 -5.93
C THR A 170 -12.36 -9.30 -5.36
N VAL A 171 -12.58 -10.40 -6.07
CA VAL A 171 -13.44 -11.50 -5.61
C VAL A 171 -12.54 -12.57 -4.99
N LYS A 172 -12.81 -12.94 -3.71
CA LYS A 172 -12.17 -14.07 -3.04
C LYS A 172 -13.19 -15.22 -2.98
N MET A 173 -12.80 -16.38 -3.50
CA MET A 173 -13.58 -17.60 -3.41
C MET A 173 -12.74 -18.69 -2.72
N ALA A 174 -13.41 -19.56 -1.95
CA ALA A 174 -12.87 -20.83 -1.51
C ALA A 174 -13.69 -21.95 -2.16
N SER A 175 -13.04 -22.85 -2.86
CA SER A 175 -13.71 -24.00 -3.50
C SER A 175 -12.85 -25.24 -3.38
N SER A 176 -13.52 -26.40 -3.40
CA SER A 176 -12.86 -27.68 -3.62
C SER A 176 -12.32 -27.77 -5.05
N LEU A 177 -11.55 -28.82 -5.34
CA LEU A 177 -10.94 -29.00 -6.66
C LEU A 177 -11.99 -29.18 -7.79
N ASP A 178 -13.15 -29.74 -7.43
CA ASP A 178 -14.30 -29.90 -8.32
C ASP A 178 -15.26 -28.69 -8.32
N GLY A 179 -14.87 -27.58 -7.67
CA GLY A 179 -15.53 -26.28 -7.80
C GLY A 179 -16.66 -26.02 -6.81
N PHE A 180 -16.86 -26.85 -5.79
CA PHE A 180 -17.90 -26.63 -4.78
C PHE A 180 -17.41 -25.75 -3.63
N SER A 181 -18.30 -24.89 -3.15
CA SER A 181 -18.05 -24.01 -2.00
C SER A 181 -18.59 -24.54 -0.68
N ALA A 182 -19.27 -25.69 -0.69
CA ALA A 182 -19.78 -26.43 0.47
C ALA A 182 -19.90 -27.92 0.13
N ALA A 183 -19.87 -28.78 1.16
CA ALA A 183 -20.17 -30.17 1.03
C ALA A 183 -21.70 -30.41 0.80
N ALA A 184 -22.09 -31.64 0.49
CA ALA A 184 -23.50 -32.00 0.21
C ALA A 184 -24.42 -31.76 1.43
N ASP A 185 -23.90 -31.80 2.64
CA ASP A 185 -24.63 -31.50 3.88
C ASP A 185 -24.66 -30.00 4.23
N GLY A 186 -24.09 -29.15 3.36
CA GLY A 186 -23.99 -27.68 3.56
C GLY A 186 -22.79 -27.21 4.39
N THR A 187 -21.95 -28.11 4.91
CA THR A 187 -20.75 -27.70 5.64
C THR A 187 -19.71 -27.07 4.70
N SER A 188 -19.12 -25.93 5.11
CA SER A 188 -18.13 -25.19 4.33
C SER A 188 -16.80 -24.98 5.06
N GLN A 189 -16.64 -25.52 6.24
CA GLN A 189 -15.44 -25.36 7.08
C GLN A 189 -14.73 -26.71 7.28
N TRP A 190 -13.44 -26.90 6.87
CA TRP A 190 -12.60 -25.89 6.18
C TRP A 190 -12.25 -26.44 4.79
N ILE A 191 -12.50 -25.67 3.74
CA ILE A 191 -12.18 -26.06 2.35
C ILE A 191 -10.69 -25.77 2.05
N THR A 192 -10.13 -24.71 2.65
CA THR A 192 -8.75 -24.28 2.42
C THR A 192 -7.90 -24.44 3.69
N GLY A 193 -6.59 -24.67 3.51
CA GLY A 193 -5.62 -24.79 4.60
C GLY A 193 -5.38 -23.47 5.37
N GLU A 194 -4.63 -23.53 6.45
CA GLU A 194 -4.35 -22.40 7.34
C GLU A 194 -3.59 -21.27 6.62
N ASP A 195 -2.61 -21.63 5.80
CA ASP A 195 -1.81 -20.64 5.04
C ASP A 195 -2.69 -19.83 4.09
N ALA A 196 -3.58 -20.48 3.34
CA ALA A 196 -4.51 -19.79 2.45
C ALA A 196 -5.51 -18.89 3.20
N ARG A 197 -5.93 -19.30 4.41
CA ARG A 197 -6.78 -18.47 5.27
C ARG A 197 -6.01 -17.27 5.83
N SER A 198 -4.75 -17.47 6.23
CA SER A 198 -3.86 -16.41 6.70
C SER A 198 -3.61 -15.37 5.61
N ASP A 199 -3.36 -15.80 4.38
CA ASP A 199 -3.23 -14.91 3.22
C ASP A 199 -4.53 -14.12 2.95
N ALA A 200 -5.69 -14.78 2.99
CA ALA A 200 -6.97 -14.11 2.86
C ALA A 200 -7.22 -13.06 3.97
N HIS A 201 -6.76 -13.30 5.19
CA HIS A 201 -6.82 -12.32 6.27
C HIS A 201 -5.85 -11.17 6.07
N LEU A 202 -4.66 -11.42 5.55
CA LEU A 202 -3.69 -10.40 5.18
C LEU A 202 -4.26 -9.47 4.08
N GLU A 203 -4.81 -10.06 2.99
CA GLU A 203 -5.47 -9.25 1.95
C GLU A 203 -6.68 -8.47 2.48
N ARG A 204 -7.44 -9.04 3.42
CA ARG A 204 -8.53 -8.33 4.08
C ARG A 204 -8.05 -7.11 4.87
N SER A 205 -6.87 -7.14 5.46
CA SER A 205 -6.25 -5.98 6.13
C SER A 205 -5.78 -4.88 5.18
N ARG A 206 -5.75 -5.15 3.86
CA ARG A 206 -5.20 -4.27 2.82
C ARG A 206 -6.27 -3.62 1.93
N VAL A 207 -7.55 -3.86 2.22
CA VAL A 207 -8.67 -3.29 1.47
C VAL A 207 -9.45 -2.29 2.31
N ASP A 208 -10.09 -1.31 1.66
CA ASP A 208 -10.93 -0.32 2.33
C ASP A 208 -12.25 -0.92 2.82
N ALA A 209 -12.78 -1.92 2.08
CA ALA A 209 -14.07 -2.53 2.38
C ALA A 209 -14.09 -4.03 2.08
N ILE A 210 -14.86 -4.78 2.88
CA ILE A 210 -15.22 -6.17 2.63
C ILE A 210 -16.74 -6.28 2.50
N ILE A 211 -17.19 -7.01 1.49
CA ILE A 211 -18.61 -7.13 1.18
C ILE A 211 -18.98 -8.62 1.13
N VAL A 212 -20.09 -8.97 1.77
CA VAL A 212 -20.71 -10.30 1.66
C VAL A 212 -22.19 -10.18 1.34
N GLY A 213 -22.77 -11.21 0.72
CA GLY A 213 -24.20 -11.29 0.52
C GLY A 213 -24.94 -11.67 1.80
N THR A 214 -26.23 -11.27 1.93
CA THR A 214 -27.07 -11.66 3.06
C THR A 214 -27.20 -13.18 3.23
N GLY A 215 -27.05 -13.96 2.14
CA GLY A 215 -27.02 -15.43 2.19
C GLY A 215 -25.87 -15.96 3.04
N THR A 216 -24.65 -15.57 2.68
CA THR A 216 -23.43 -15.91 3.42
C THR A 216 -23.49 -15.39 4.85
N PHE A 217 -24.00 -14.16 5.02
CA PHE A 217 -24.10 -13.56 6.34
C PHE A 217 -25.02 -14.36 7.28
N LEU A 218 -26.20 -14.76 6.80
CA LEU A 218 -27.17 -15.53 7.60
C LEU A 218 -26.73 -16.97 7.86
N ALA A 219 -25.96 -17.58 6.94
CA ALA A 219 -25.44 -18.94 7.09
C ALA A 219 -24.27 -18.99 8.08
N ASP A 220 -23.32 -18.07 7.95
CA ASP A 220 -22.01 -18.17 8.61
C ASP A 220 -21.85 -17.21 9.80
N ASN A 221 -22.72 -16.19 9.94
CA ASN A 221 -22.58 -15.07 10.90
C ASN A 221 -21.11 -14.57 11.02
N PRO A 222 -20.47 -14.21 9.90
CA PRO A 222 -19.04 -14.00 9.85
C PRO A 222 -18.65 -12.69 10.50
N SER A 223 -17.57 -12.66 11.27
CA SER A 223 -17.02 -11.44 11.87
C SER A 223 -16.45 -10.46 10.85
N LEU A 224 -16.02 -10.95 9.68
CA LEU A 224 -15.39 -10.21 8.59
C LEU A 224 -14.14 -9.41 8.99
N THR A 225 -13.56 -9.69 10.15
CA THR A 225 -12.35 -9.04 10.64
C THR A 225 -11.09 -9.56 9.94
N ALA A 226 -10.07 -8.72 9.87
CA ALA A 226 -8.72 -9.12 9.47
C ALA A 226 -7.91 -9.55 10.70
N ARG A 227 -7.43 -10.80 10.73
CA ARG A 227 -6.76 -11.42 11.89
C ARG A 227 -5.46 -12.10 11.47
N ARG A 228 -4.48 -12.09 12.35
CA ARG A 228 -3.27 -12.91 12.23
C ARG A 228 -3.54 -14.36 12.60
N ALA A 229 -2.58 -15.24 12.34
CA ALA A 229 -2.69 -16.67 12.67
C ALA A 229 -2.88 -16.92 14.18
N ASP A 230 -2.34 -16.06 15.04
CA ASP A 230 -2.51 -16.09 16.51
C ASP A 230 -3.89 -15.56 16.99
N GLY A 231 -4.77 -15.16 16.06
CA GLY A 231 -6.09 -14.60 16.35
C GLY A 231 -6.10 -13.09 16.64
N THR A 232 -4.96 -12.44 16.78
CA THR A 232 -4.87 -10.99 17.02
C THR A 232 -5.32 -10.22 15.77
N LEU A 233 -5.96 -9.07 15.98
CA LEU A 233 -6.42 -8.23 14.86
C LEU A 233 -5.26 -7.51 14.19
N TYR A 234 -5.33 -7.39 12.86
CA TYR A 234 -4.51 -6.42 12.16
C TYR A 234 -4.90 -4.99 12.57
N PRO A 235 -3.96 -4.03 12.61
CA PRO A 235 -4.23 -2.64 12.99
C PRO A 235 -5.28 -1.95 12.10
N HIS A 236 -5.24 -2.26 10.79
CA HIS A 236 -6.26 -1.81 9.85
C HIS A 236 -7.35 -2.87 9.70
N GLN A 237 -8.60 -2.43 9.82
CA GLN A 237 -9.80 -3.25 9.61
C GLN A 237 -10.64 -2.64 8.49
N PRO A 238 -11.10 -3.44 7.50
CA PRO A 238 -11.94 -2.94 6.44
C PRO A 238 -13.33 -2.54 6.95
N HIS A 239 -13.97 -1.59 6.28
CA HIS A 239 -15.40 -1.38 6.45
C HIS A 239 -16.16 -2.63 6.03
N ARG A 240 -17.13 -3.07 6.83
CA ARG A 240 -17.86 -4.31 6.61
C ARG A 240 -19.24 -4.00 6.05
N TYR A 241 -19.59 -4.62 4.93
CA TYR A 241 -20.86 -4.43 4.26
C TYR A 241 -21.55 -5.78 4.02
N VAL A 242 -22.84 -5.81 4.29
CA VAL A 242 -23.73 -6.92 3.92
C VAL A 242 -24.74 -6.40 2.92
N ILE A 243 -24.80 -7.03 1.74
CA ILE A 243 -25.69 -6.61 0.66
C ILE A 243 -26.71 -7.68 0.34
N GLY A 244 -27.95 -7.26 0.08
CA GLY A 244 -29.06 -8.12 -0.30
C GLY A 244 -30.40 -7.63 0.21
N THR A 245 -31.45 -8.36 -0.08
CA THR A 245 -32.83 -7.97 0.23
C THR A 245 -33.41 -8.64 1.47
N ARG A 246 -32.74 -9.69 1.99
CA ARG A 246 -33.21 -10.38 3.19
C ARG A 246 -32.92 -9.54 4.46
N PRO A 247 -33.86 -9.46 5.41
CA PRO A 247 -33.63 -8.74 6.68
C PRO A 247 -32.50 -9.40 7.47
N ILE A 248 -31.69 -8.56 8.12
CA ILE A 248 -30.60 -8.98 8.99
C ILE A 248 -31.04 -8.79 10.44
N PRO A 249 -30.89 -9.79 11.33
CA PRO A 249 -31.18 -9.64 12.75
C PRO A 249 -30.37 -8.50 13.39
N GLY A 250 -30.98 -7.72 14.30
CA GLY A 250 -30.38 -6.51 14.88
C GLY A 250 -29.15 -6.74 15.76
N GLU A 251 -29.02 -7.94 16.34
CA GLU A 251 -27.85 -8.32 17.15
C GLU A 251 -26.92 -9.25 16.39
N THR A 252 -26.04 -8.68 15.57
CA THR A 252 -25.08 -9.45 14.78
C THR A 252 -23.64 -9.02 15.08
N VAL A 253 -22.68 -9.92 14.83
CA VAL A 253 -21.25 -9.66 15.04
C VAL A 253 -20.74 -8.48 14.19
N VAL A 254 -21.41 -8.17 13.07
CA VAL A 254 -21.04 -7.05 12.18
C VAL A 254 -21.54 -5.71 12.73
N SER A 255 -22.55 -5.69 13.61
CA SER A 255 -23.07 -4.47 14.23
C SER A 255 -22.30 -4.03 15.48
N ARG A 256 -21.32 -4.80 15.90
CA ARG A 256 -20.39 -4.48 17.00
C ARG A 256 -19.03 -4.07 16.40
#